data_31a7bfc25e011186ce2fd5e93c987886
#
_entry.id   31a7bfc25e011186ce2fd5e93c987886
#
_cell.length_a   1.000
_cell.length_b   1.000
_cell.length_c   1.000
_cell.angle_alpha   90.00
_cell.angle_beta   90.00
_cell.angle_gamma   90.00
#
_symmetry.space_group_name_H-M   'P 1'
#
loop_
_entity.id
_entity.type
_entity.pdbx_description
1 polymer ?
#
loop_
_entity_poly.entity_id
_entity_poly.type
_entity_poly.pdbx_seq_one_letter_code
_entity_poly.pdbx_strand_id
1 'polypeptide(L)'
;IREKIYANIISEGKITVPAHTLHDIVKKLPDGSEILMYVNDNNLTLECGKSKFTLPTLPFDDFPVMTDISDGKEFSISSEDMKNLIDNTKFAISLEETRYYLNGIYVHQDEENKNFLKGVATDGHRLAQVKLKLPEGADGIPSIIIPRKTVNELRKLLEETDGDILVKVSKNKIKFTVNNCILTSKLIDGTFPDYQRVIPQENKNKLEVLTKDFRDAVDRVSTITIEKTRAVKLEINNNSLILKVNNSEIGNAIEELIIEFGGEKLE
;
A
#
# COMPACT_ATOMS: atom_id res chain seq x y z
N ILE A 1 -12.89 -4.02 7.04
CA ILE A 1 -12.08 -4.04 8.27
C ILE A 1 -13.00 -4.41 9.42
N ARG A 2 -12.51 -5.22 10.34
CA ARG A 2 -13.18 -5.55 11.62
C ARG A 2 -12.17 -5.30 12.73
N GLU A 3 -12.59 -4.62 13.76
CA GLU A 3 -11.77 -4.34 14.93
C GLU A 3 -12.52 -4.69 16.22
N LYS A 4 -11.81 -5.16 17.24
CA LYS A 4 -12.34 -5.38 18.57
C LYS A 4 -11.79 -4.30 19.50
N ILE A 5 -12.69 -3.58 20.18
CA ILE A 5 -12.33 -2.59 21.18
C ILE A 5 -12.94 -2.98 22.53
N TYR A 6 -12.32 -2.52 23.61
CA TYR A 6 -12.86 -2.70 24.94
C TYR A 6 -14.00 -1.70 25.18
N ALA A 7 -15.12 -2.20 25.68
CA ALA A 7 -16.25 -1.38 26.08
C ALA A 7 -16.99 -2.03 27.24
N ASN A 8 -17.65 -1.21 28.08
CA ASN A 8 -18.57 -1.71 29.06
C ASN A 8 -19.95 -1.92 28.43
N ILE A 9 -20.30 -3.18 28.19
CA ILE A 9 -21.54 -3.56 27.50
C ILE A 9 -22.66 -3.72 28.54
N ILE A 10 -23.61 -2.79 28.55
CA ILE A 10 -24.80 -2.82 29.41
C ILE A 10 -25.90 -3.69 28.78
N SER A 11 -26.06 -3.58 27.45
CA SER A 11 -27.01 -4.35 26.66
C SER A 11 -26.38 -4.73 25.30
N GLU A 12 -26.51 -5.99 24.91
CA GLU A 12 -26.05 -6.47 23.63
C GLU A 12 -26.91 -5.96 22.48
N GLY A 13 -26.30 -5.66 21.33
CA GLY A 13 -27.02 -5.22 20.15
C GLY A 13 -26.13 -5.15 18.91
N LYS A 14 -26.75 -4.95 17.74
CA LYS A 14 -26.09 -4.77 16.45
C LYS A 14 -26.80 -3.68 15.68
N ILE A 15 -26.06 -2.71 15.20
CA ILE A 15 -26.55 -1.60 14.41
C ILE A 15 -25.57 -1.23 13.30
N THR A 16 -26.05 -0.49 12.30
CA THR A 16 -25.20 0.22 11.36
C THR A 16 -25.36 1.72 11.54
N VAL A 17 -24.29 2.48 11.31
CA VAL A 17 -24.30 3.95 11.40
C VAL A 17 -23.47 4.55 10.28
N PRO A 18 -23.73 5.82 9.86
CA PRO A 18 -22.89 6.53 8.93
C PRO A 18 -21.46 6.70 9.49
N ALA A 19 -20.50 5.93 8.94
CA ALA A 19 -19.15 5.83 9.48
C ALA A 19 -18.41 7.17 9.52
N HIS A 20 -18.50 8.00 8.46
CA HIS A 20 -17.85 9.31 8.42
C HIS A 20 -18.39 10.25 9.49
N THR A 21 -19.71 10.30 9.66
CA THR A 21 -20.35 11.15 10.67
C THR A 21 -19.97 10.74 12.08
N LEU A 22 -19.98 9.42 12.36
CA LEU A 22 -19.54 8.90 13.65
C LEU A 22 -18.07 9.24 13.92
N HIS A 23 -17.20 9.03 12.95
CA HIS A 23 -15.78 9.38 13.03
C HIS A 23 -15.58 10.88 13.33
N ASP A 24 -16.28 11.75 12.58
CA ASP A 24 -16.15 13.21 12.75
C ASP A 24 -16.65 13.70 14.11
N ILE A 25 -17.68 13.06 14.67
CA ILE A 25 -18.14 13.33 16.02
C ILE A 25 -17.06 12.93 17.02
N VAL A 26 -16.64 11.65 17.00
CA VAL A 26 -15.69 11.10 17.95
C VAL A 26 -14.36 11.87 17.94
N LYS A 27 -13.86 12.23 16.77
CA LYS A 27 -12.62 13.01 16.61
C LYS A 27 -12.67 14.40 17.26
N LYS A 28 -13.86 14.96 17.48
CA LYS A 28 -14.05 16.29 18.10
C LYS A 28 -14.38 16.23 19.59
N LEU A 29 -14.61 15.05 20.14
CA LEU A 29 -14.79 14.89 21.57
C LEU A 29 -13.44 15.03 22.29
N PRO A 30 -13.44 15.50 23.56
CA PRO A 30 -12.21 15.61 24.33
C PRO A 30 -11.56 14.23 24.54
N ASP A 31 -10.24 14.17 24.44
CA ASP A 31 -9.49 12.94 24.66
C ASP A 31 -9.73 12.38 26.09
N GLY A 32 -9.85 11.05 26.18
CA GLY A 32 -10.10 10.35 27.42
C GLY A 32 -11.53 10.47 27.97
N SER A 33 -12.46 11.05 27.18
CA SER A 33 -13.86 11.15 27.58
C SER A 33 -14.58 9.80 27.49
N GLU A 34 -15.48 9.56 28.44
CA GLU A 34 -16.40 8.45 28.37
C GLU A 34 -17.58 8.77 27.44
N ILE A 35 -17.88 7.84 26.53
CA ILE A 35 -18.96 7.96 25.55
C ILE A 35 -20.00 6.89 25.84
N LEU A 36 -21.22 7.32 26.16
CA LEU A 36 -22.36 6.43 26.26
C LEU A 36 -23.06 6.33 24.91
N MET A 37 -23.24 5.10 24.43
CA MET A 37 -23.93 4.80 23.19
C MET A 37 -25.14 3.91 23.46
N TYR A 38 -26.29 4.28 22.96
CA TYR A 38 -27.51 3.47 23.02
C TYR A 38 -28.43 3.69 21.82
N VAL A 39 -29.25 2.69 21.51
CA VAL A 39 -30.21 2.75 20.40
C VAL A 39 -31.60 3.03 20.94
N ASN A 40 -32.26 4.00 20.34
CA ASN A 40 -33.66 4.30 20.59
C ASN A 40 -34.36 4.61 19.25
N ASP A 41 -35.49 3.98 18.97
CA ASP A 41 -36.34 4.20 17.79
C ASP A 41 -35.54 4.26 16.45
N ASN A 42 -34.69 3.25 16.19
CA ASN A 42 -33.83 3.19 15.00
C ASN A 42 -32.79 4.33 14.88
N ASN A 43 -32.46 4.97 15.99
CA ASN A 43 -31.40 5.96 16.01
C ASN A 43 -30.35 5.55 17.04
N LEU A 44 -29.07 5.73 16.71
CA LEU A 44 -27.97 5.68 17.66
C LEU A 44 -27.85 7.02 18.36
N THR A 45 -27.94 7.02 19.66
CA THR A 45 -27.63 8.20 20.49
C THR A 45 -26.23 8.04 21.09
N LEU A 46 -25.40 9.08 20.96
CA LEU A 46 -24.12 9.21 21.62
C LEU A 46 -24.21 10.37 22.64
N GLU A 47 -23.81 10.12 23.87
CA GLU A 47 -23.72 11.14 24.90
C GLU A 47 -22.28 11.19 25.44
N CYS A 48 -21.74 12.41 25.54
CA CYS A 48 -20.43 12.68 26.11
C CYS A 48 -20.49 14.01 26.88
N GLY A 49 -20.44 13.96 28.20
CA GLY A 49 -20.62 15.13 29.04
C GLY A 49 -21.96 15.83 28.81
N LYS A 50 -21.90 17.04 28.25
CA LYS A 50 -23.12 17.83 27.90
C LYS A 50 -23.50 17.70 26.43
N SER A 51 -22.73 16.99 25.63
CA SER A 51 -22.97 16.81 24.21
C SER A 51 -23.84 15.57 23.95
N LYS A 52 -24.83 15.71 23.08
CA LYS A 52 -25.71 14.62 22.67
C LYS A 52 -25.88 14.65 21.16
N PHE A 53 -25.64 13.52 20.52
CA PHE A 53 -25.79 13.34 19.08
C PHE A 53 -26.75 12.20 18.80
N THR A 54 -27.54 12.33 17.74
CA THR A 54 -28.47 11.30 17.29
C THR A 54 -28.20 11.00 15.82
N LEU A 55 -27.88 9.77 15.51
CA LEU A 55 -27.56 9.31 14.15
C LEU A 55 -28.59 8.28 13.68
N PRO A 56 -29.09 8.37 12.45
CA PRO A 56 -29.97 7.35 11.89
C PRO A 56 -29.21 6.03 11.74
N THR A 57 -29.90 4.92 12.00
CA THR A 57 -29.36 3.57 11.84
C THR A 57 -30.08 2.86 10.71
N LEU A 58 -29.40 1.88 10.09
CA LEU A 58 -30.02 0.92 9.17
C LEU A 58 -29.99 -0.46 9.81
N PRO A 59 -30.91 -1.36 9.41
CA PRO A 59 -30.89 -2.74 9.88
C PRO A 59 -29.53 -3.40 9.66
N PHE A 60 -29.05 -4.12 10.64
CA PHE A 60 -27.75 -4.81 10.56
C PHE A 60 -27.73 -5.86 9.43
N ASP A 61 -28.87 -6.48 9.14
CA ASP A 61 -28.99 -7.52 8.10
C ASP A 61 -28.74 -6.99 6.70
N ASP A 62 -28.89 -5.68 6.49
CA ASP A 62 -28.56 -5.02 5.20
C ASP A 62 -27.05 -4.75 5.06
N PHE A 63 -26.26 -4.96 6.11
CA PHE A 63 -24.82 -4.74 6.06
C PHE A 63 -24.10 -5.87 5.29
N PRO A 64 -23.36 -5.56 4.22
CA PRO A 64 -22.69 -6.57 3.43
C PRO A 64 -21.59 -7.28 4.25
N VAL A 65 -21.81 -8.56 4.52
CA VAL A 65 -20.85 -9.39 5.25
C VAL A 65 -19.96 -10.14 4.27
N MET A 66 -18.66 -9.97 4.40
CA MET A 66 -17.70 -10.84 3.73
C MET A 66 -17.64 -12.19 4.44
N THR A 67 -17.92 -13.27 3.71
CA THR A 67 -17.72 -14.63 4.23
C THR A 67 -16.25 -14.89 4.51
N ASP A 68 -15.97 -15.56 5.60
CA ASP A 68 -14.61 -15.96 5.97
C ASP A 68 -13.97 -16.88 4.92
N ILE A 69 -12.65 -16.99 4.96
CA ILE A 69 -11.89 -17.90 4.10
C ILE A 69 -11.93 -19.28 4.73
N SER A 70 -12.73 -20.20 4.16
CA SER A 70 -12.81 -21.59 4.63
C SER A 70 -11.55 -22.36 4.28
N ASP A 71 -11.14 -22.28 3.00
CA ASP A 71 -10.00 -23.00 2.45
C ASP A 71 -8.91 -22.02 2.00
N GLY A 72 -7.78 -22.03 2.69
CA GLY A 72 -6.68 -21.12 2.38
C GLY A 72 -5.41 -21.48 3.12
N LYS A 73 -4.28 -21.05 2.59
CA LYS A 73 -3.00 -21.11 3.28
C LYS A 73 -2.92 -20.02 4.32
N GLU A 74 -2.37 -20.35 5.46
CA GLU A 74 -2.15 -19.41 6.56
C GLU A 74 -0.68 -19.41 6.95
N PHE A 75 -0.11 -18.23 7.10
CA PHE A 75 1.28 -18.03 7.46
C PHE A 75 1.48 -16.72 8.22
N SER A 76 2.60 -16.63 8.93
CA SER A 76 3.01 -15.41 9.64
C SER A 76 4.12 -14.72 8.87
N ILE A 77 4.08 -13.38 8.83
CA ILE A 77 5.12 -12.55 8.24
C ILE A 77 5.36 -11.34 9.14
N SER A 78 6.61 -10.89 9.26
CA SER A 78 6.91 -9.71 10.07
C SER A 78 6.26 -8.46 9.49
N SER A 79 5.81 -7.55 10.36
CA SER A 79 5.29 -6.25 9.94
C SER A 79 6.33 -5.46 9.14
N GLU A 80 7.61 -5.60 9.47
CA GLU A 80 8.72 -4.96 8.78
C GLU A 80 8.87 -5.48 7.33
N ASP A 81 8.86 -6.80 7.12
CA ASP A 81 8.91 -7.39 5.78
C ASP A 81 7.71 -6.98 4.93
N MET A 82 6.51 -6.96 5.53
CA MET A 82 5.30 -6.51 4.82
C MET A 82 5.34 -5.02 4.51
N LYS A 83 5.83 -4.16 5.42
CA LYS A 83 6.08 -2.73 5.16
C LYS A 83 7.08 -2.57 4.01
N ASN A 84 8.20 -3.30 4.05
CA ASN A 84 9.23 -3.28 3.02
C ASN A 84 8.65 -3.67 1.64
N LEU A 85 7.88 -4.76 1.57
CA LEU A 85 7.22 -5.19 0.34
C LEU A 85 6.29 -4.10 -0.20
N ILE A 86 5.45 -3.53 0.64
CA ILE A 86 4.48 -2.50 0.23
C ILE A 86 5.19 -1.21 -0.19
N ASP A 87 6.08 -0.66 0.63
CA ASP A 87 6.67 0.65 0.41
C ASP A 87 7.58 0.70 -0.81
N ASN A 88 8.22 -0.43 -1.12
CA ASN A 88 9.09 -0.55 -2.29
C ASN A 88 8.39 -1.03 -3.57
N THR A 89 7.07 -1.25 -3.55
CA THR A 89 6.31 -1.65 -4.76
C THR A 89 5.10 -0.76 -5.04
N LYS A 90 4.41 -0.25 -4.02
CA LYS A 90 3.12 0.46 -4.17
C LYS A 90 3.16 1.66 -5.11
N PHE A 91 4.31 2.34 -5.24
CA PHE A 91 4.46 3.51 -6.11
C PHE A 91 4.39 3.16 -7.60
N ALA A 92 4.63 1.90 -7.96
CA ALA A 92 4.58 1.40 -9.33
C ALA A 92 3.22 0.78 -9.70
N ILE A 93 2.24 0.77 -8.80
CA ILE A 93 0.89 0.26 -9.10
C ILE A 93 0.23 1.16 -10.15
N SER A 94 -0.38 0.56 -11.17
CA SER A 94 -1.16 1.28 -12.19
C SER A 94 -2.43 1.91 -11.61
N LEU A 95 -2.82 3.04 -12.19
CA LEU A 95 -4.08 3.75 -11.90
C LEU A 95 -5.09 3.61 -13.04
N GLU A 96 -4.72 2.98 -14.14
CA GLU A 96 -5.57 2.82 -15.30
C GLU A 96 -6.65 1.77 -15.06
N GLU A 97 -7.90 2.13 -15.23
CA GLU A 97 -9.05 1.24 -15.02
C GLU A 97 -9.12 0.12 -16.07
N THR A 98 -8.66 0.38 -17.27
CA THR A 98 -8.66 -0.59 -18.38
C THR A 98 -7.68 -1.74 -18.16
N ARG A 99 -6.59 -1.51 -17.43
CA ARG A 99 -5.58 -2.51 -17.05
C ARG A 99 -5.71 -2.91 -15.59
N TYR A 100 -6.93 -3.26 -15.16
CA TYR A 100 -7.27 -3.55 -13.77
C TYR A 100 -6.37 -4.59 -13.10
N TYR A 101 -5.81 -5.56 -13.86
CA TYR A 101 -4.87 -6.56 -13.37
C TYR A 101 -3.51 -5.99 -12.94
N LEU A 102 -3.21 -4.71 -13.27
CA LEU A 102 -2.05 -3.96 -12.79
C LEU A 102 -2.38 -3.04 -11.60
N ASN A 103 -3.64 -2.98 -11.14
CA ASN A 103 -4.08 -2.07 -10.09
C ASN A 103 -3.84 -2.62 -8.68
N GLY A 104 -2.77 -3.38 -8.50
CA GLY A 104 -2.39 -3.99 -7.25
C GLY A 104 -0.94 -4.45 -7.22
N ILE A 105 -0.56 -5.09 -6.12
CA ILE A 105 0.73 -5.76 -5.97
C ILE A 105 0.52 -7.25 -6.28
N TYR A 106 1.25 -7.75 -7.25
CA TYR A 106 1.34 -9.18 -7.55
C TYR A 106 2.28 -9.84 -6.56
N VAL A 107 1.77 -10.79 -5.80
CA VAL A 107 2.53 -11.56 -4.81
C VAL A 107 2.53 -13.02 -5.19
N HIS A 108 3.71 -13.61 -5.29
CA HIS A 108 3.89 -15.01 -5.65
C HIS A 108 5.19 -15.58 -5.08
N GLN A 109 5.26 -16.90 -4.94
CA GLN A 109 6.50 -17.60 -4.65
C GLN A 109 7.44 -17.50 -5.85
N ASP A 110 8.73 -17.29 -5.63
CA ASP A 110 9.73 -17.21 -6.70
C ASP A 110 9.81 -18.56 -7.45
N GLU A 111 9.68 -18.55 -8.76
CA GLU A 111 9.66 -19.76 -9.60
C GLU A 111 11.04 -20.41 -9.67
N GLU A 112 12.11 -19.60 -9.71
CA GLU A 112 13.48 -20.09 -9.81
C GLU A 112 14.02 -20.56 -8.44
N ASN A 113 13.64 -19.87 -7.38
CA ASN A 113 14.08 -20.22 -6.02
C ASN A 113 12.88 -20.12 -5.04
N LYS A 114 12.25 -21.24 -4.82
CA LYS A 114 11.04 -21.35 -4.00
C LYS A 114 11.21 -20.94 -2.52
N ASN A 115 12.45 -20.67 -2.08
CA ASN A 115 12.71 -20.13 -0.74
C ASN A 115 12.40 -18.64 -0.61
N PHE A 116 11.88 -18.00 -1.66
CA PHE A 116 11.59 -16.58 -1.66
C PHE A 116 10.15 -16.28 -2.08
N LEU A 117 9.63 -15.22 -1.49
CA LEU A 117 8.39 -14.54 -1.86
C LEU A 117 8.75 -13.30 -2.66
N LYS A 118 8.05 -13.05 -3.76
CA LYS A 118 8.20 -11.84 -4.56
C LYS A 118 6.93 -11.00 -4.50
N GLY A 119 7.10 -9.69 -4.33
CA GLY A 119 6.07 -8.69 -4.55
C GLY A 119 6.45 -7.83 -5.75
N VAL A 120 5.54 -7.65 -6.70
CA VAL A 120 5.80 -6.94 -7.96
C VAL A 120 4.66 -5.99 -8.27
N ALA A 121 4.99 -4.79 -8.72
CA ALA A 121 4.03 -3.84 -9.27
C ALA A 121 4.58 -3.16 -10.50
N THR A 122 3.72 -2.85 -11.47
CA THR A 122 4.06 -2.12 -12.69
C THR A 122 2.86 -1.34 -13.22
N ASP A 123 3.11 -0.22 -13.84
CA ASP A 123 2.14 0.57 -14.61
C ASP A 123 2.39 0.50 -16.12
N GLY A 124 3.36 -0.35 -16.55
CA GLY A 124 3.79 -0.50 -17.95
C GLY A 124 4.92 0.45 -18.35
N HIS A 125 5.27 1.44 -17.53
CA HIS A 125 6.38 2.37 -17.75
C HIS A 125 7.53 2.13 -16.78
N ARG A 126 7.21 1.71 -15.57
CA ARG A 126 8.15 1.35 -14.51
C ARG A 126 7.72 0.06 -13.84
N LEU A 127 8.67 -0.64 -13.27
CA LEU A 127 8.46 -1.87 -12.54
C LEU A 127 9.23 -1.80 -11.22
N ALA A 128 8.58 -2.22 -10.14
CA ALA A 128 9.21 -2.40 -8.85
C ALA A 128 9.04 -3.86 -8.39
N GLN A 129 10.12 -4.44 -7.88
CA GLN A 129 10.14 -5.80 -7.36
C GLN A 129 10.84 -5.83 -6.00
N VAL A 130 10.23 -6.53 -5.06
CA VAL A 130 10.82 -6.89 -3.76
C VAL A 130 10.91 -8.40 -3.66
N LYS A 131 12.02 -8.90 -3.16
CA LYS A 131 12.26 -10.31 -2.88
C LYS A 131 12.52 -10.47 -1.38
N LEU A 132 11.69 -11.27 -0.72
CA LEU A 132 11.77 -11.59 0.70
C LEU A 132 12.03 -13.07 0.88
N LYS A 133 12.60 -13.47 2.02
CA LYS A 133 12.63 -14.87 2.40
C LYS A 133 11.20 -15.39 2.52
N LEU A 134 10.92 -16.58 2.01
CA LEU A 134 9.59 -17.17 2.11
C LEU A 134 9.22 -17.35 3.58
N PRO A 135 8.10 -16.79 4.05
CA PRO A 135 7.62 -17.02 5.41
C PRO A 135 7.28 -18.48 5.66
N GLU A 136 7.46 -18.95 6.89
CA GLU A 136 7.06 -20.30 7.28
C GLU A 136 5.55 -20.49 7.10
N GLY A 137 5.15 -21.59 6.45
CA GLY A 137 3.76 -21.89 6.09
C GLY A 137 3.29 -21.26 4.77
N ALA A 138 4.09 -20.38 4.15
CA ALA A 138 3.75 -19.75 2.87
C ALA A 138 4.09 -20.60 1.63
N ASP A 139 4.66 -21.79 1.80
CA ASP A 139 4.98 -22.66 0.65
C ASP A 139 3.71 -23.07 -0.11
N GLY A 140 3.77 -22.93 -1.44
CA GLY A 140 2.65 -23.26 -2.33
C GLY A 140 1.44 -22.35 -2.18
N ILE A 141 1.61 -21.10 -1.75
CA ILE A 141 0.54 -20.11 -1.84
C ILE A 141 0.17 -19.84 -3.30
N PRO A 142 -1.10 -19.55 -3.60
CA PRO A 142 -1.47 -19.11 -4.95
C PRO A 142 -0.80 -17.79 -5.29
N SER A 143 -0.46 -17.59 -6.56
CA SER A 143 -0.11 -16.28 -7.07
C SER A 143 -1.33 -15.37 -7.04
N ILE A 144 -1.21 -14.19 -6.46
CA ILE A 144 -2.34 -13.30 -6.17
C ILE A 144 -2.02 -11.85 -6.53
N ILE A 145 -3.06 -11.07 -6.82
CA ILE A 145 -2.95 -9.63 -7.00
C ILE A 145 -3.75 -8.93 -5.89
N ILE A 146 -3.03 -8.28 -4.96
CA ILE A 146 -3.63 -7.56 -3.84
C ILE A 146 -4.03 -6.17 -4.32
N PRO A 147 -5.34 -5.78 -4.26
CA PRO A 147 -5.79 -4.50 -4.77
C PRO A 147 -5.13 -3.32 -4.08
N ARG A 148 -4.86 -2.23 -4.81
CA ARG A 148 -4.24 -0.99 -4.31
C ARG A 148 -4.93 -0.44 -3.05
N LYS A 149 -6.26 -0.48 -2.99
CA LYS A 149 -7.00 -0.02 -1.80
C LYS A 149 -6.65 -0.86 -0.58
N THR A 150 -6.59 -2.18 -0.73
CA THR A 150 -6.20 -3.11 0.35
C THR A 150 -4.77 -2.86 0.80
N VAL A 151 -3.84 -2.67 -0.15
CA VAL A 151 -2.43 -2.33 0.13
C VAL A 151 -2.33 -1.05 0.96
N ASN A 152 -3.05 -0.01 0.58
CA ASN A 152 -3.03 1.26 1.30
C ASN A 152 -3.60 1.16 2.71
N GLU A 153 -4.72 0.43 2.89
CA GLU A 153 -5.31 0.24 4.22
C GLU A 153 -4.42 -0.66 5.10
N LEU A 154 -3.86 -1.73 4.53
CA LEU A 154 -2.90 -2.58 5.26
C LEU A 154 -1.70 -1.76 5.72
N ARG A 155 -1.13 -0.93 4.84
CA ARG A 155 0.03 -0.10 5.19
C ARG A 155 -0.23 0.83 6.36
N LYS A 156 -1.44 1.42 6.45
CA LYS A 156 -1.86 2.23 7.59
C LYS A 156 -1.94 1.40 8.89
N LEU A 157 -2.55 0.21 8.82
CA LEU A 157 -2.64 -0.68 9.98
C LEU A 157 -1.26 -1.12 10.50
N LEU A 158 -0.27 -1.16 9.62
CA LEU A 158 1.10 -1.54 9.97
C LEU A 158 1.91 -0.39 10.58
N GLU A 159 1.48 0.87 10.52
CA GLU A 159 2.28 2.01 11.01
C GLU A 159 2.70 1.87 12.46
N GLU A 160 1.77 1.47 13.31
CA GLU A 160 1.96 1.30 14.76
C GLU A 160 2.08 -0.18 15.16
N THR A 161 2.41 -1.05 14.19
CA THR A 161 2.49 -2.49 14.46
C THR A 161 3.94 -2.94 14.48
N ASP A 162 4.33 -3.51 15.60
CA ASP A 162 5.58 -4.24 15.78
C ASP A 162 5.29 -5.76 15.87
N GLY A 163 6.21 -6.57 15.35
CA GLY A 163 6.08 -8.03 15.37
C GLY A 163 5.38 -8.60 14.13
N ASP A 164 4.85 -9.79 14.27
CA ASP A 164 4.30 -10.55 13.16
C ASP A 164 2.81 -10.29 12.94
N ILE A 165 2.40 -10.38 11.69
CA ILE A 165 1.00 -10.37 11.27
C ILE A 165 0.63 -11.73 10.69
N LEU A 166 -0.62 -12.15 10.90
CA LEU A 166 -1.13 -13.39 10.34
C LEU A 166 -1.80 -13.12 9.00
N VAL A 167 -1.41 -13.87 7.99
CA VAL A 167 -1.97 -13.79 6.63
C VAL A 167 -2.67 -15.09 6.29
N LYS A 168 -3.95 -15.02 5.89
CA LYS A 168 -4.66 -16.15 5.32
C LYS A 168 -5.08 -15.83 3.89
N VAL A 169 -4.68 -16.67 2.94
CA VAL A 169 -4.87 -16.43 1.51
C VAL A 169 -5.54 -17.63 0.83
N SER A 170 -6.51 -17.33 -0.02
CA SER A 170 -7.13 -18.26 -0.97
C SER A 170 -6.99 -17.73 -2.40
N LYS A 171 -7.54 -18.43 -3.38
CA LYS A 171 -7.50 -17.98 -4.78
C LYS A 171 -8.17 -16.62 -5.03
N ASN A 172 -9.18 -16.25 -4.25
CA ASN A 172 -10.01 -15.08 -4.50
C ASN A 172 -10.11 -14.10 -3.33
N LYS A 173 -9.55 -14.43 -2.17
CA LYS A 173 -9.59 -13.59 -0.96
C LYS A 173 -8.28 -13.64 -0.20
N ILE A 174 -8.00 -12.55 0.50
CA ILE A 174 -6.92 -12.45 1.47
C ILE A 174 -7.43 -11.83 2.76
N LYS A 175 -6.93 -12.33 3.88
CA LYS A 175 -7.22 -11.82 5.23
C LYS A 175 -5.91 -11.56 5.94
N PHE A 176 -5.79 -10.36 6.49
CA PHE A 176 -4.70 -9.94 7.36
C PHE A 176 -5.24 -9.76 8.77
N THR A 177 -4.59 -10.37 9.75
CA THR A 177 -4.85 -10.12 11.16
C THR A 177 -3.67 -9.36 11.72
N VAL A 178 -3.93 -8.13 12.15
CA VAL A 178 -2.96 -7.16 12.64
C VAL A 178 -3.42 -6.70 14.01
N ASN A 179 -2.78 -7.17 15.06
CA ASN A 179 -3.22 -6.95 16.45
C ASN A 179 -4.71 -7.32 16.66
N ASN A 180 -5.54 -6.37 17.03
CA ASN A 180 -6.99 -6.51 17.23
C ASN A 180 -7.82 -6.26 15.95
N CYS A 181 -7.16 -5.89 14.83
CA CYS A 181 -7.78 -5.59 13.55
C CYS A 181 -7.70 -6.76 12.57
N ILE A 182 -8.78 -6.99 11.82
CA ILE A 182 -8.86 -7.93 10.72
C ILE A 182 -9.23 -7.16 9.45
N LEU A 183 -8.35 -7.20 8.46
CA LEU A 183 -8.59 -6.69 7.11
C LEU A 183 -8.84 -7.85 6.16
N THR A 184 -10.04 -7.95 5.60
CA THR A 184 -10.38 -8.95 4.57
C THR A 184 -10.65 -8.26 3.24
N SER A 185 -10.08 -8.78 2.16
CA SER A 185 -10.26 -8.25 0.80
C SER A 185 -10.52 -9.35 -0.21
N LYS A 186 -11.30 -9.03 -1.24
CA LYS A 186 -11.25 -9.78 -2.49
C LYS A 186 -9.94 -9.46 -3.20
N LEU A 187 -9.40 -10.45 -3.89
CA LEU A 187 -8.25 -10.29 -4.77
C LEU A 187 -8.71 -9.84 -6.16
N ILE A 188 -7.81 -9.28 -6.95
CA ILE A 188 -8.08 -8.97 -8.35
C ILE A 188 -8.07 -10.29 -9.12
N ASP A 189 -9.17 -10.57 -9.81
CA ASP A 189 -9.32 -11.73 -10.70
C ASP A 189 -8.74 -11.37 -12.07
N GLY A 190 -7.48 -11.71 -12.29
CA GLY A 190 -6.75 -11.39 -13.50
C GLY A 190 -5.39 -12.09 -13.54
N THR A 191 -4.81 -12.14 -14.73
CA THR A 191 -3.46 -12.67 -14.93
C THR A 191 -2.47 -11.51 -14.98
N PHE A 192 -1.52 -11.49 -14.03
CA PHE A 192 -0.42 -10.54 -14.08
C PHE A 192 0.51 -10.89 -15.24
N PRO A 193 1.01 -9.89 -16.01
CA PRO A 193 1.88 -10.16 -17.15
C PRO A 193 3.20 -10.80 -16.70
N ASP A 194 3.83 -11.53 -17.64
CA ASP A 194 5.18 -12.08 -17.46
C ASP A 194 6.21 -10.93 -17.40
N TYR A 195 6.37 -10.39 -16.21
CA TYR A 195 7.22 -9.23 -15.96
C TYR A 195 8.72 -9.54 -16.06
N GLN A 196 9.11 -10.81 -15.96
CA GLN A 196 10.52 -11.20 -16.01
C GLN A 196 11.14 -10.88 -17.37
N ARG A 197 10.33 -10.93 -18.44
CA ARG A 197 10.78 -10.62 -19.82
C ARG A 197 11.15 -9.17 -20.04
N VAL A 198 10.64 -8.25 -19.22
CA VAL A 198 10.91 -6.82 -19.36
C VAL A 198 12.05 -6.34 -18.48
N ILE A 199 12.57 -7.19 -17.60
CA ILE A 199 13.72 -6.87 -16.76
C ILE A 199 15.01 -7.03 -17.59
N PRO A 200 15.80 -5.95 -17.82
CA PRO A 200 17.05 -6.04 -18.55
C PRO A 200 18.05 -6.94 -17.81
N GLN A 201 18.61 -7.93 -18.53
CA GLN A 201 19.52 -8.92 -17.93
C GLN A 201 21.01 -8.56 -18.12
N GLU A 202 21.34 -7.78 -19.16
CA GLU A 202 22.72 -7.55 -19.58
C GLU A 202 23.12 -6.05 -19.54
N ASN A 203 22.90 -5.38 -18.43
CA ASN A 203 23.39 -4.01 -18.26
C ASN A 203 24.88 -4.01 -17.90
N LYS A 204 25.74 -3.59 -18.86
CA LYS A 204 27.19 -3.47 -18.66
C LYS A 204 27.59 -2.14 -18.05
N ASN A 205 26.76 -1.10 -18.23
CA ASN A 205 27.04 0.25 -17.73
C ASN A 205 26.48 0.41 -16.32
N LYS A 206 27.36 0.39 -15.34
CA LYS A 206 27.03 0.60 -13.92
C LYS A 206 27.25 2.05 -13.54
N LEU A 207 26.25 2.66 -12.94
CA LEU A 207 26.28 3.98 -12.33
C LEU A 207 26.13 3.80 -10.81
N GLU A 208 27.06 4.33 -10.04
CA GLU A 208 26.97 4.39 -8.58
C GLU A 208 26.90 5.85 -8.13
N VAL A 209 25.90 6.16 -7.30
CA VAL A 209 25.64 7.50 -6.77
C VAL A 209 25.01 7.40 -5.38
N LEU A 210 25.36 8.33 -4.50
CA LEU A 210 24.75 8.40 -3.17
C LEU A 210 23.24 8.71 -3.29
N THR A 211 22.42 7.83 -2.73
CA THR A 211 20.95 7.94 -2.82
C THR A 211 20.42 9.28 -2.35
N LYS A 212 20.98 9.83 -1.26
CA LYS A 212 20.58 11.12 -0.72
C LYS A 212 20.87 12.26 -1.71
N ASP A 213 22.09 12.29 -2.26
CA ASP A 213 22.51 13.37 -3.15
C ASP A 213 21.71 13.35 -4.45
N PHE A 214 21.47 12.16 -5.01
CA PHE A 214 20.64 11.98 -6.20
C PHE A 214 19.19 12.39 -5.96
N ARG A 215 18.58 11.94 -4.85
CA ARG A 215 17.21 12.32 -4.48
C ARG A 215 17.08 13.83 -4.32
N ASP A 216 17.99 14.45 -3.56
CA ASP A 216 17.93 15.86 -3.26
C ASP A 216 18.17 16.73 -4.52
N ALA A 217 19.03 16.25 -5.46
CA ALA A 217 19.23 16.89 -6.76
C ALA A 217 17.99 16.80 -7.66
N VAL A 218 17.37 15.60 -7.75
CA VAL A 218 16.13 15.41 -8.49
C VAL A 218 15.03 16.30 -7.92
N ASP A 219 14.89 16.40 -6.60
CA ASP A 219 13.90 17.25 -5.94
C ASP A 219 14.10 18.73 -6.32
N ARG A 220 15.33 19.24 -6.27
CA ARG A 220 15.64 20.62 -6.65
C ARG A 220 15.36 20.92 -8.12
N VAL A 221 15.83 20.12 -9.06
CA VAL A 221 15.60 20.40 -10.50
C VAL A 221 14.15 20.19 -10.90
N SER A 222 13.42 19.32 -10.22
CA SER A 222 12.02 19.04 -10.52
C SER A 222 11.08 20.19 -10.15
N THR A 223 11.51 21.19 -9.38
CA THR A 223 10.71 22.39 -9.08
C THR A 223 10.34 23.17 -10.35
N ILE A 224 11.12 23.04 -11.43
CA ILE A 224 10.87 23.68 -12.75
C ILE A 224 10.00 22.80 -13.66
N THR A 225 9.60 21.61 -13.23
CA THR A 225 8.76 20.72 -14.06
C THR A 225 7.30 21.15 -14.06
N ILE A 226 6.59 20.94 -15.18
CA ILE A 226 5.12 21.09 -15.25
C ILE A 226 4.48 19.76 -14.83
N GLU A 227 3.29 19.82 -14.21
CA GLU A 227 2.56 18.61 -13.73
C GLU A 227 2.36 17.52 -14.79
N LYS A 228 2.28 17.91 -16.08
CA LYS A 228 2.02 16.97 -17.19
C LYS A 228 3.24 16.16 -17.64
N THR A 229 4.46 16.68 -17.45
CA THR A 229 5.69 16.08 -17.99
C THR A 229 6.84 16.10 -16.99
N ARG A 230 6.68 15.66 -15.80
CA ARG A 230 7.72 15.65 -14.74
C ARG A 230 9.02 14.90 -15.14
N ALA A 231 9.53 15.18 -16.33
CA ALA A 231 10.72 14.54 -16.87
C ALA A 231 11.97 15.33 -16.46
N VAL A 232 12.96 14.60 -15.95
CA VAL A 232 14.32 15.10 -15.71
C VAL A 232 15.23 14.37 -16.68
N LYS A 233 15.96 15.13 -17.51
CA LYS A 233 16.95 14.58 -18.42
C LYS A 233 18.24 14.29 -17.64
N LEU A 234 18.81 13.11 -17.84
CA LEU A 234 20.06 12.68 -17.25
C LEU A 234 21.12 12.59 -18.33
N GLU A 235 22.22 13.35 -18.19
CA GLU A 235 23.40 13.21 -19.03
C GLU A 235 24.54 12.64 -18.20
N ILE A 236 25.01 11.46 -18.57
CA ILE A 236 26.02 10.71 -17.83
C ILE A 236 27.35 10.82 -18.57
N ASN A 237 28.37 11.34 -17.91
CA ASN A 237 29.75 11.38 -18.37
C ASN A 237 30.63 10.59 -17.40
N ASN A 238 31.93 10.41 -17.71
CA ASN A 238 32.86 9.56 -16.94
C ASN A 238 32.89 9.91 -15.48
N ASN A 239 32.60 10.81 -14.84
CA ASN A 239 32.56 11.04 -13.39
C ASN A 239 31.51 12.09 -12.99
N SER A 240 30.60 12.43 -13.93
CA SER A 240 29.56 13.37 -13.63
C SER A 240 28.20 12.94 -14.18
N LEU A 241 27.16 13.20 -13.40
CA LEU A 241 25.78 13.08 -13.77
C LEU A 241 25.14 14.45 -13.78
N ILE A 242 24.71 14.91 -14.94
CA ILE A 242 24.07 16.20 -15.10
C ILE A 242 22.56 15.98 -15.21
N LEU A 243 21.80 16.57 -14.29
CA LEU A 243 20.35 16.58 -14.30
C LEU A 243 19.89 17.89 -14.96
N LYS A 244 19.00 17.80 -15.96
CA LYS A 244 18.48 18.97 -16.69
C LYS A 244 16.97 18.95 -16.75
N VAL A 245 16.36 20.10 -16.54
CA VAL A 245 14.95 20.35 -16.81
C VAL A 245 14.86 21.62 -17.63
N ASN A 246 14.17 21.58 -18.74
CA ASN A 246 13.87 22.73 -19.57
C ASN A 246 12.36 22.91 -19.67
N ASN A 247 11.91 24.11 -19.31
CA ASN A 247 10.52 24.49 -19.39
C ASN A 247 10.43 25.90 -20.00
N SER A 248 9.75 26.01 -21.13
CA SER A 248 9.65 27.27 -21.87
C SER A 248 8.89 28.37 -21.12
N GLU A 249 8.06 28.03 -20.15
CA GLU A 249 7.20 28.97 -19.42
C GLU A 249 7.80 29.38 -18.06
N ILE A 250 8.47 28.41 -17.38
CA ILE A 250 8.94 28.60 -16.00
C ILE A 250 10.44 28.86 -15.94
N GLY A 251 11.23 28.23 -16.85
CA GLY A 251 12.68 28.39 -16.90
C GLY A 251 13.43 27.09 -16.96
N ASN A 252 14.73 27.11 -16.64
CA ASN A 252 15.62 25.97 -16.78
C ASN A 252 16.29 25.65 -15.44
N ALA A 253 16.52 24.38 -15.16
CA ALA A 253 17.34 23.93 -14.05
C ALA A 253 18.44 22.99 -14.55
N ILE A 254 19.64 23.14 -14.00
CA ILE A 254 20.78 22.26 -14.25
C ILE A 254 21.45 22.01 -12.91
N GLU A 255 21.76 20.75 -12.64
CA GLU A 255 22.55 20.35 -11.48
C GLU A 255 23.52 19.23 -11.86
N GLU A 256 24.72 19.26 -11.30
CA GLU A 256 25.77 18.28 -11.54
C GLU A 256 26.10 17.54 -10.25
N LEU A 257 26.16 16.21 -10.34
CA LEU A 257 26.59 15.31 -9.27
C LEU A 257 27.87 14.57 -9.68
N ILE A 258 28.75 14.38 -8.72
CA ILE A 258 29.92 13.50 -8.88
C ILE A 258 29.43 12.05 -8.73
N ILE A 259 29.81 11.21 -9.67
CA ILE A 259 29.40 9.79 -9.73
C ILE A 259 30.60 8.89 -10.05
N GLU A 260 30.44 7.59 -9.81
CA GLU A 260 31.34 6.59 -10.36
C GLU A 260 30.67 5.90 -11.54
N PHE A 261 31.24 6.13 -12.72
CA PHE A 261 30.72 5.56 -13.98
C PHE A 261 31.86 5.16 -14.89
N GLY A 262 31.94 3.87 -15.23
CA GLY A 262 32.99 3.29 -16.09
C GLY A 262 32.57 3.05 -17.55
N GLY A 263 31.40 3.53 -17.96
CA GLY A 263 30.87 3.34 -19.31
C GLY A 263 31.11 4.52 -20.26
N GLU A 264 30.61 4.37 -21.49
CA GLU A 264 30.60 5.45 -22.47
C GLU A 264 29.54 6.51 -22.09
N LYS A 265 29.73 7.74 -22.60
CA LYS A 265 28.76 8.83 -22.38
C LYS A 265 27.34 8.39 -22.80
N LEU A 266 26.36 8.64 -21.93
CA LEU A 266 24.94 8.34 -22.15
C LEU A 266 24.10 9.60 -21.97
N GLU A 267 23.00 9.69 -22.73
CA GLU A 267 22.04 10.80 -22.65
C GLU A 267 20.60 10.31 -22.68
#